data_fb3033377a248e4e8a7d911f336138be
#
_entry.id   fb3033377a248e4e8a7d911f336138be
#
_cell.length_a   1.000
_cell.length_b   1.000
_cell.length_c   1.000
_cell.angle_alpha   90.00
_cell.angle_beta   90.00
_cell.angle_gamma   90.00
#
_symmetry.space_group_name_H-M   'P 1'
#
loop_
_entity.id
_entity.type
_entity.pdbx_description
1 polymer ?
#
loop_
_entity_poly.entity_id
_entity_poly.type
_entity_poly.pdbx_seq_one_letter_code
_entity_poly.pdbx_strand_id
1 'polypeptide(L)'
;ELKEQYDLIFIDAAKSQYIKFFEKFKNNLNDNGVIISDNLNFHGLVHEDEKKLSRNVRGLVRKLNNYVEFLKNNKEFKTEFYDIGDGISISKRVGVNNE
;
A
#
# COMPACT_ATOMS: atom_id res chain seq x y z
N GLU A 1 -15.70 -1.71 15.24
CA GLU A 1 -15.10 -0.42 14.97
C GLU A 1 -13.97 -0.13 15.94
N LEU A 2 -12.81 0.22 15.40
CA LEU A 2 -11.65 0.52 16.23
C LEU A 2 -11.70 1.96 16.69
N LYS A 3 -11.47 2.16 17.97
CA LYS A 3 -11.36 3.52 18.53
C LYS A 3 -9.95 3.87 18.92
N GLU A 4 -9.06 2.89 18.84
CA GLU A 4 -7.67 3.11 19.22
C GLU A 4 -6.93 3.81 18.10
N GLN A 5 -5.85 4.48 18.49
CA GLN A 5 -4.98 5.16 17.54
C GLN A 5 -3.61 4.51 17.59
N TYR A 6 -3.00 4.41 16.43
CA TYR A 6 -1.74 3.70 16.28
C TYR A 6 -0.69 4.60 15.63
N ASP A 7 0.54 4.39 16.01
CA ASP A 7 1.67 5.08 15.39
C ASP A 7 2.17 4.34 14.17
N LEU A 8 1.84 3.07 14.04
CA LEU A 8 2.26 2.26 12.92
C LEU A 8 1.15 1.28 12.58
N ILE A 9 0.81 1.22 11.31
CA ILE A 9 -0.14 0.25 10.78
C ILE A 9 0.57 -0.50 9.68
N PHE A 10 0.59 -1.83 9.80
CA PHE A 10 1.25 -2.70 8.83
C PHE A 10 0.17 -3.45 8.05
N ILE A 11 0.21 -3.32 6.72
CA ILE A 11 -0.76 -3.98 5.85
C ILE A 11 -0.07 -5.09 5.07
N ASP A 12 -0.49 -6.31 5.34
CA ASP A 12 -0.06 -7.49 4.59
C ASP A 12 -1.34 -8.25 4.26
N ALA A 13 -1.92 -7.91 3.13
CA ALA A 13 -3.29 -8.29 2.81
C ALA A 13 -3.36 -9.08 1.52
N ALA A 14 -4.52 -9.68 1.26
CA ALA A 14 -4.80 -10.24 -0.05
C ALA A 14 -4.73 -9.13 -1.09
N LYS A 15 -4.29 -9.48 -2.30
CA LYS A 15 -3.98 -8.48 -3.34
C LYS A 15 -5.14 -7.54 -3.65
N SER A 16 -6.37 -8.03 -3.48
CA SER A 16 -7.55 -7.23 -3.78
C SER A 16 -8.02 -6.37 -2.62
N GLN A 17 -7.35 -6.44 -1.47
CA GLN A 17 -7.86 -5.80 -0.25
C GLN A 17 -7.04 -4.62 0.22
N TYR A 18 -5.92 -4.31 -0.43
CA TYR A 18 -5.02 -3.26 0.06
C TYR A 18 -5.69 -1.89 0.15
N ILE A 19 -6.36 -1.48 -0.91
CA ILE A 19 -7.01 -0.16 -0.92
C ILE A 19 -8.07 -0.10 0.16
N LYS A 20 -8.87 -1.15 0.27
CA LYS A 20 -9.93 -1.20 1.26
C LYS A 20 -9.38 -1.08 2.68
N PHE A 21 -8.30 -1.82 2.98
CA PHE A 21 -7.71 -1.77 4.31
C PHE A 21 -7.05 -0.41 4.57
N PHE A 22 -6.36 0.13 3.57
CA PHE A 22 -5.75 1.44 3.73
C PHE A 22 -6.82 2.49 4.08
N GLU A 23 -7.91 2.52 3.32
CA GLU A 23 -8.97 3.48 3.55
C GLU A 23 -9.63 3.29 4.91
N LYS A 24 -9.77 2.03 5.32
CA LYS A 24 -10.42 1.75 6.59
C LYS A 24 -9.55 2.14 7.77
N PHE A 25 -8.29 1.73 7.75
CA PHE A 25 -7.44 1.85 8.93
C PHE A 25 -6.69 3.17 9.02
N LYS A 26 -6.65 3.95 7.94
CA LYS A 26 -5.99 5.27 8.02
C LYS A 26 -6.62 6.15 9.09
N ASN A 27 -7.90 5.92 9.39
CA ASN A 27 -8.61 6.71 10.41
C ASN A 27 -8.13 6.40 11.81
N ASN A 28 -7.40 5.32 11.99
CA ASN A 28 -6.84 4.94 13.28
C ASN A 28 -5.35 5.25 13.37
N LEU A 29 -4.82 6.00 12.42
CA LEU A 29 -3.41 6.36 12.43
C LEU A 29 -3.22 7.71 13.08
N ASN A 30 -2.29 7.79 14.03
CA ASN A 30 -1.91 9.05 14.63
C ASN A 30 -1.31 9.97 13.56
N ASP A 31 -1.32 11.27 13.85
CA ASP A 31 -0.90 12.25 12.86
C ASP A 31 0.52 12.02 12.36
N ASN A 32 1.40 11.59 13.22
CA ASN A 32 2.80 11.33 12.86
C ASN A 32 3.08 9.86 12.61
N GLY A 33 2.03 9.05 12.50
CA GLY A 33 2.18 7.64 12.28
C GLY A 33 2.49 7.30 10.84
N VAL A 34 2.77 6.04 10.60
CA VAL A 34 3.08 5.55 9.25
C VAL A 34 2.26 4.31 8.94
N ILE A 35 1.92 4.15 7.67
CA ILE A 35 1.32 2.93 7.15
C ILE A 35 2.34 2.26 6.27
N ILE A 36 2.68 1.01 6.60
CA ILE A 36 3.62 0.22 5.82
C ILE A 36 2.85 -0.87 5.11
N SER A 37 3.04 -0.99 3.80
CA SER A 37 2.43 -2.06 3.02
C SER A 37 3.53 -2.95 2.46
N ASP A 38 3.33 -4.26 2.54
CA ASP A 38 4.33 -5.24 2.14
C ASP A 38 3.85 -6.02 0.92
N ASN A 39 4.75 -6.78 0.32
CA ASN A 39 4.47 -7.70 -0.78
C ASN A 39 3.98 -7.01 -2.05
N LEU A 40 4.47 -5.81 -2.32
CA LEU A 40 4.00 -5.03 -3.46
C LEU A 40 4.58 -5.49 -4.79
N ASN A 41 5.68 -6.26 -4.77
CA ASN A 41 6.27 -6.80 -5.99
C ASN A 41 5.72 -8.16 -6.37
N PHE A 42 4.97 -8.80 -5.48
CA PHE A 42 4.35 -10.10 -5.73
C PHE A 42 5.39 -11.07 -6.26
N HIS A 43 6.49 -11.22 -5.51
CA HIS A 43 7.63 -12.09 -5.87
C HIS A 43 8.20 -11.76 -7.26
N GLY A 44 8.18 -10.47 -7.61
CA GLY A 44 8.71 -10.02 -8.88
C GLY A 44 7.74 -10.10 -10.04
N LEU A 45 6.56 -10.65 -9.84
CA LEU A 45 5.61 -10.85 -10.93
C LEU A 45 5.07 -9.54 -11.49
N VAL A 46 5.08 -8.45 -10.69
CA VAL A 46 4.62 -7.16 -11.19
C VAL A 46 5.52 -6.62 -12.29
N HIS A 47 6.75 -7.16 -12.41
CA HIS A 47 7.71 -6.72 -13.41
C HIS A 47 7.76 -7.65 -14.62
N GLU A 48 6.96 -8.73 -14.62
CA GLU A 48 6.95 -9.67 -15.72
C GLU A 48 6.08 -9.19 -16.87
N ASP A 49 6.39 -9.68 -18.06
CA ASP A 49 5.55 -9.47 -19.22
C ASP A 49 4.19 -10.11 -18.96
N GLU A 50 3.12 -9.31 -19.08
CA GLU A 50 1.76 -9.80 -18.84
C GLU A 50 1.45 -11.05 -19.67
N LYS A 51 2.01 -11.15 -20.85
CA LYS A 51 1.75 -12.29 -21.73
C LYS A 51 2.25 -13.61 -21.16
N LYS A 52 3.20 -13.55 -20.23
CA LYS A 52 3.76 -14.75 -19.61
C LYS A 52 3.02 -15.16 -18.35
N LEU A 53 2.03 -14.37 -17.92
CA LEU A 53 1.32 -14.63 -16.68
C LEU A 53 0.00 -15.32 -16.98
N SER A 54 -0.44 -16.20 -16.06
CA SER A 54 -1.77 -16.77 -16.16
C SER A 54 -2.81 -15.67 -15.98
N ARG A 55 -4.05 -15.98 -16.36
CA ARG A 55 -5.14 -15.02 -16.23
C ARG A 55 -5.32 -14.57 -14.78
N ASN A 56 -5.30 -15.52 -13.85
CA ASN A 56 -5.49 -15.20 -12.44
C ASN A 56 -4.37 -14.34 -11.92
N VAL A 57 -3.14 -14.65 -12.28
CA VAL A 57 -1.99 -13.89 -11.80
C VAL A 57 -2.01 -12.50 -12.39
N ARG A 58 -2.39 -12.36 -13.68
CA ARG A 58 -2.51 -11.03 -14.27
C ARG A 58 -3.50 -10.16 -13.51
N GLY A 59 -4.63 -10.75 -13.10
CA GLY A 59 -5.61 -10.02 -12.33
C GLY A 59 -5.07 -9.54 -10.99
N LEU A 60 -4.29 -10.40 -10.33
CA LEU A 60 -3.71 -10.02 -9.05
C LEU A 60 -2.65 -8.94 -9.21
N VAL A 61 -1.83 -9.04 -10.25
CA VAL A 61 -0.82 -8.03 -10.55
C VAL A 61 -1.49 -6.69 -10.83
N ARG A 62 -2.59 -6.69 -11.57
CA ARG A 62 -3.32 -5.45 -11.85
C ARG A 62 -3.85 -4.80 -10.58
N LYS A 63 -4.32 -5.62 -9.64
CA LYS A 63 -4.81 -5.09 -8.37
C LYS A 63 -3.68 -4.48 -7.56
N LEU A 64 -2.51 -5.09 -7.56
CA LEU A 64 -1.35 -4.50 -6.91
C LEU A 64 -0.93 -3.19 -7.58
N ASN A 65 -0.92 -3.16 -8.90
CA ASN A 65 -0.57 -1.95 -9.62
C ASN A 65 -1.60 -0.84 -9.35
N ASN A 66 -2.88 -1.21 -9.21
CA ASN A 66 -3.90 -0.24 -8.85
C ASN A 66 -3.64 0.34 -7.47
N TYR A 67 -3.19 -0.48 -6.54
CA TYR A 67 -2.87 0.02 -5.21
C TYR A 67 -1.68 0.97 -5.25
N VAL A 68 -0.64 0.62 -6.01
CA VAL A 68 0.52 1.50 -6.17
C VAL A 68 0.09 2.84 -6.75
N GLU A 69 -0.76 2.83 -7.77
CA GLU A 69 -1.26 4.07 -8.35
C GLU A 69 -2.13 4.85 -7.37
N PHE A 70 -2.94 4.14 -6.59
CA PHE A 70 -3.72 4.75 -5.53
C PHE A 70 -2.82 5.51 -4.56
N LEU A 71 -1.72 4.88 -4.15
CA LEU A 71 -0.78 5.51 -3.23
C LEU A 71 -0.07 6.71 -3.87
N LYS A 72 0.34 6.57 -5.13
CA LYS A 72 1.04 7.65 -5.82
C LYS A 72 0.17 8.88 -6.03
N ASN A 73 -1.12 8.66 -6.24
CA ASN A 73 -2.05 9.75 -6.53
C ASN A 73 -2.77 10.25 -5.28
N ASN A 74 -2.45 9.69 -4.13
CA ASN A 74 -3.13 10.07 -2.90
C ASN A 74 -2.67 11.44 -2.45
N LYS A 75 -3.63 12.33 -2.18
CA LYS A 75 -3.31 13.69 -1.76
C LYS A 75 -3.24 13.84 -0.26
N GLU A 76 -3.77 12.88 0.46
CA GLU A 76 -3.77 12.89 1.90
C GLU A 76 -2.47 12.31 2.49
N PHE A 77 -1.86 11.39 1.75
CA PHE A 77 -0.65 10.70 2.19
C PHE A 77 0.43 10.81 1.14
N LYS A 78 1.65 10.97 1.61
CA LYS A 78 2.83 10.86 0.75
C LYS A 78 3.46 9.50 0.98
N THR A 79 3.73 8.77 -0.10
CA THR A 79 4.23 7.41 -0.03
C THR A 79 5.59 7.29 -0.70
N GLU A 80 6.50 6.60 -0.02
CA GLU A 80 7.79 6.22 -0.58
C GLU A 80 7.82 4.72 -0.77
N PHE A 81 8.43 4.29 -1.86
CA PHE A 81 8.49 2.88 -2.22
C PHE A 81 9.93 2.40 -2.11
N TYR A 82 10.10 1.21 -1.56
CA TYR A 82 11.42 0.63 -1.34
C TYR A 82 11.47 -0.78 -1.91
N ASP A 83 12.54 -1.07 -2.63
CA ASP A 83 12.75 -2.39 -3.20
C ASP A 83 13.51 -3.25 -2.19
N ILE A 84 12.86 -3.49 -1.06
CA ILE A 84 13.39 -4.28 0.04
C ILE A 84 12.47 -5.48 0.20
N GLY A 85 13.07 -6.68 0.34
CA GLY A 85 12.26 -7.89 0.40
C GLY A 85 11.40 -8.00 -0.83
N ASP A 86 10.10 -8.16 -0.65
CA ASP A 86 9.15 -8.28 -1.76
C ASP A 86 8.49 -6.94 -2.09
N GLY A 87 9.18 -5.83 -1.79
CA GLY A 87 8.67 -4.51 -2.10
C GLY A 87 7.76 -3.96 -1.02
N ILE A 88 8.13 -2.81 -0.46
CA ILE A 88 7.33 -2.19 0.59
C ILE A 88 7.07 -0.73 0.26
N SER A 89 6.03 -0.18 0.86
CA SER A 89 5.76 1.24 0.81
C SER A 89 5.60 1.77 2.21
N ILE A 90 5.96 3.04 2.39
CA ILE A 90 5.77 3.74 3.66
C ILE A 90 5.00 5.01 3.36
N SER A 91 3.84 5.15 3.97
CA SER A 91 2.93 6.26 3.73
C SER A 91 2.78 7.11 4.99
N LYS A 92 2.90 8.41 4.84
CA LYS A 92 2.73 9.39 5.92
C LYS A 92 1.78 10.47 5.49
N ARG A 93 0.99 11.02 6.43
CA ARG A 93 0.11 12.13 6.12
C ARG A 93 0.91 13.34 5.69
N VAL A 94 0.42 14.02 4.64
CA VAL A 94 1.04 15.27 4.21
C VAL A 94 0.45 16.40 5.05
N GLY A 95 1.26 17.43 5.25
CA GLY A 95 0.78 18.65 5.88
C GLY A 95 0.66 18.62 7.39
N VAL A 96 0.99 17.50 8.02
CA VAL A 96 0.78 17.36 9.45
C VAL A 96 1.78 18.18 10.25
N ASN A 97 3.00 18.28 9.80
CA ASN A 97 4.04 19.00 10.52
C ASN A 97 4.62 20.10 9.66
N ASN A 98 3.76 20.94 9.18
CA ASN A 98 4.15 22.00 8.27
C ASN A 98 4.66 23.20 8.98
N GLU A 99 5.44 22.99 9.94
CA GLU A 99 6.02 24.13 10.59
C GLU A 99 7.33 24.48 9.98
#